data_eebac7f4f65cde647466d56056b01799
#
_entry.id   eebac7f4f65cde647466d56056b01799
#
_cell.length_a   1.000
_cell.length_b   1.000
_cell.length_c   1.000
_cell.angle_alpha   90.00
_cell.angle_beta   90.00
_cell.angle_gamma   90.00
#
_symmetry.space_group_name_H-M   'P 1'
#
loop_
_entity.id
_entity.type
_entity.pdbx_description
1 polymer ?
#
loop_
_entity_poly.entity_id
_entity_poly.type
_entity_poly.pdbx_seq_one_letter_code
_entity_poly.pdbx_strand_id
1 'polypeptide(L)'
;VKASVDYAAVVAEKTAEKEKIESEVATLTANLDDLKTQLKAKKAELKAATKELVKAENKKAAAEAKAAEEAKKGEAEDVLKKLLASGMTAEEILAKLQ
;
A
#
# COMPACT_ATOMS: atom_id res chain seq x y z
N VAL A 1 51.03 2.35 55.85
CA VAL A 1 51.06 1.23 54.92
C VAL A 1 50.20 1.59 53.69
N LYS A 2 50.80 1.66 52.54
CA LYS A 2 50.07 1.94 51.29
C LYS A 2 49.33 0.63 50.89
N ALA A 3 48.05 0.76 50.63
CA ALA A 3 47.29 -0.34 50.08
C ALA A 3 47.77 -0.62 48.65
N SER A 4 48.09 -1.86 48.35
CA SER A 4 48.45 -2.30 47.01
C SER A 4 47.19 -2.36 46.15
N VAL A 5 47.30 -1.94 44.95
CA VAL A 5 46.21 -2.16 43.98
C VAL A 5 46.19 -3.62 43.59
N ASP A 6 45.07 -4.27 43.75
CA ASP A 6 44.89 -5.65 43.34
C ASP A 6 44.55 -5.67 41.83
N TYR A 7 45.59 -5.74 41.01
CA TYR A 7 45.39 -5.78 39.55
C TYR A 7 44.68 -7.03 39.06
N ALA A 8 44.81 -8.14 39.80
CA ALA A 8 44.05 -9.35 39.42
C ALA A 8 42.56 -9.13 39.57
N ALA A 9 42.13 -8.43 40.64
CA ALA A 9 40.72 -8.04 40.80
C ALA A 9 40.24 -7.06 39.73
N VAL A 10 41.09 -6.11 39.38
CA VAL A 10 40.78 -5.13 38.33
C VAL A 10 40.65 -5.84 36.98
N VAL A 11 41.53 -6.77 36.67
CA VAL A 11 41.45 -7.56 35.42
C VAL A 11 40.17 -8.40 35.39
N ALA A 12 39.81 -9.06 36.50
CA ALA A 12 38.58 -9.84 36.58
C ALA A 12 37.35 -8.97 36.36
N GLU A 13 37.29 -7.79 36.96
CA GLU A 13 36.17 -6.84 36.78
C GLU A 13 36.08 -6.34 35.35
N LYS A 14 37.19 -5.96 34.74
CA LYS A 14 37.22 -5.51 33.36
C LYS A 14 36.90 -6.63 32.38
N THR A 15 37.31 -7.84 32.64
CA THR A 15 36.97 -9.01 31.85
C THR A 15 35.46 -9.28 31.88
N ALA A 16 34.85 -9.17 33.07
CA ALA A 16 33.42 -9.34 33.25
C ALA A 16 32.64 -8.26 32.49
N GLU A 17 33.08 -6.99 32.55
CA GLU A 17 32.49 -5.89 31.81
C GLU A 17 32.58 -6.11 30.30
N LYS A 18 33.75 -6.54 29.82
CA LYS A 18 34.00 -6.82 28.41
C LYS A 18 33.06 -7.92 27.90
N GLU A 19 32.97 -9.03 28.64
CA GLU A 19 32.10 -10.16 28.27
C GLU A 19 30.62 -9.75 28.22
N LYS A 20 30.20 -8.93 29.18
CA LYS A 20 28.83 -8.38 29.20
C LYS A 20 28.55 -7.55 27.96
N ILE A 21 29.48 -6.66 27.62
CA ILE A 21 29.34 -5.80 26.44
C ILE A 21 29.35 -6.64 25.15
N GLU A 22 30.24 -7.64 25.07
CA GLU A 22 30.27 -8.57 23.93
C GLU A 22 28.94 -9.30 23.75
N SER A 23 28.34 -9.74 24.86
CA SER A 23 27.02 -10.39 24.83
C SER A 23 25.93 -9.42 24.36
N GLU A 24 25.96 -8.17 24.84
CA GLU A 24 25.01 -7.14 24.42
C GLU A 24 25.16 -6.81 22.93
N VAL A 25 26.40 -6.72 22.45
CA VAL A 25 26.69 -6.51 21.03
C VAL A 25 26.15 -7.66 20.19
N ALA A 26 26.37 -8.90 20.63
CA ALA A 26 25.87 -10.08 19.92
C ALA A 26 24.33 -10.07 19.81
N THR A 27 23.66 -9.73 20.92
CA THR A 27 22.19 -9.64 20.95
C THR A 27 21.68 -8.56 20.01
N LEU A 28 22.30 -7.37 20.06
CA LEU A 28 21.90 -6.26 19.18
C LEU A 28 22.16 -6.57 17.71
N THR A 29 23.26 -7.25 17.42
CA THR A 29 23.57 -7.69 16.04
C THR A 29 22.52 -8.65 15.52
N ALA A 30 22.12 -9.64 16.33
CA ALA A 30 21.08 -10.58 15.97
C ALA A 30 19.73 -9.88 15.75
N ASN A 31 19.38 -8.93 16.62
CA ASN A 31 18.16 -8.14 16.49
C ASN A 31 18.17 -7.30 15.22
N LEU A 32 19.33 -6.71 14.90
CA LEU A 32 19.50 -5.92 13.68
C LEU A 32 19.30 -6.77 12.42
N ASP A 33 19.87 -7.96 12.39
CA ASP A 33 19.73 -8.88 11.27
C ASP A 33 18.28 -9.31 11.10
N ASP A 34 17.59 -9.58 12.20
CA ASP A 34 16.17 -9.93 12.20
C ASP A 34 15.32 -8.76 11.66
N LEU A 35 15.59 -7.54 12.12
CA LEU A 35 14.90 -6.34 11.63
C LEU A 35 15.15 -6.10 10.14
N LYS A 36 16.35 -6.33 9.65
CA LYS A 36 16.67 -6.23 8.22
C LYS A 36 15.84 -7.22 7.40
N THR A 37 15.71 -8.44 7.90
CA THR A 37 14.90 -9.49 7.26
C THR A 37 13.42 -9.09 7.24
N GLN A 38 12.90 -8.59 8.36
CA GLN A 38 11.53 -8.11 8.48
C GLN A 38 11.27 -6.93 7.54
N LEU A 39 12.21 -6.00 7.46
CA LEU A 39 12.07 -4.83 6.58
C LEU A 39 12.01 -5.27 5.11
N LYS A 40 12.86 -6.20 4.71
CA LYS A 40 12.85 -6.73 3.35
C LYS A 40 11.51 -7.37 3.01
N ALA A 41 10.98 -8.18 3.94
CA ALA A 41 9.68 -8.82 3.77
C ALA A 41 8.55 -7.80 3.67
N LYS A 42 8.57 -6.78 4.53
CA LYS A 42 7.55 -5.72 4.51
C LYS A 42 7.59 -4.87 3.24
N LYS A 43 8.79 -4.58 2.73
CA LYS A 43 8.94 -3.87 1.46
C LYS A 43 8.35 -4.67 0.30
N ALA A 44 8.53 -6.00 0.30
CA ALA A 44 7.94 -6.88 -0.70
C ALA A 44 6.40 -6.89 -0.60
N GLU A 45 5.86 -6.96 0.62
CA GLU A 45 4.42 -6.86 0.87
C GLU A 45 3.86 -5.52 0.39
N LEU A 46 4.56 -4.43 0.66
CA LEU A 46 4.15 -3.09 0.23
C LEU A 46 4.09 -3.01 -1.30
N LYS A 47 5.08 -3.54 -1.97
CA LYS A 47 5.12 -3.57 -3.44
C LYS A 47 3.93 -4.34 -4.00
N ALA A 48 3.63 -5.51 -3.44
CA ALA A 48 2.49 -6.33 -3.85
C ALA A 48 1.17 -5.62 -3.59
N ALA A 49 1.01 -5.01 -2.42
CA ALA A 49 -0.19 -4.25 -2.05
C ALA A 49 -0.41 -3.05 -2.99
N THR A 50 0.67 -2.34 -3.34
CA THR A 50 0.60 -1.22 -4.27
C THR A 50 0.11 -1.67 -5.65
N LYS A 51 0.59 -2.80 -6.15
CA LYS A 51 0.13 -3.36 -7.43
C LYS A 51 -1.35 -3.73 -7.38
N GLU A 52 -1.79 -4.36 -6.29
CA GLU A 52 -3.20 -4.72 -6.12
C GLU A 52 -4.10 -3.49 -6.02
N LEU A 53 -3.62 -2.44 -5.34
CA LEU A 53 -4.34 -1.18 -5.25
C LEU A 53 -4.53 -0.55 -6.64
N VAL A 54 -3.47 -0.48 -7.43
CA VAL A 54 -3.54 0.06 -8.80
C VAL A 54 -4.53 -0.72 -9.65
N LYS A 55 -4.51 -2.05 -9.57
CA LYS A 55 -5.47 -2.90 -10.28
C LYS A 55 -6.91 -2.60 -9.86
N ALA A 56 -7.14 -2.47 -8.56
CA ALA A 56 -8.47 -2.16 -8.03
C ALA A 56 -8.95 -0.77 -8.47
N GLU A 57 -8.07 0.23 -8.43
CA GLU A 57 -8.38 1.59 -8.89
C GLU A 57 -8.72 1.61 -10.38
N ASN A 58 -7.98 0.85 -11.20
CA ASN A 58 -8.25 0.75 -12.63
C ASN A 58 -9.60 0.06 -12.91
N LYS A 59 -9.93 -0.99 -12.18
CA LYS A 59 -11.23 -1.66 -12.29
C LYS A 59 -12.37 -0.74 -11.88
N LYS A 60 -12.18 0.02 -10.81
CA LYS A 60 -13.15 0.99 -10.34
C LYS A 60 -13.39 2.06 -11.40
N ALA A 61 -12.33 2.63 -11.96
CA ALA A 61 -12.42 3.66 -13.00
C ALA A 61 -13.15 3.13 -14.25
N ALA A 62 -12.84 1.91 -14.67
CA ALA A 62 -13.51 1.27 -15.81
C ALA A 62 -15.00 1.04 -15.56
N ALA A 63 -15.34 0.59 -14.35
CA ALA A 63 -16.74 0.37 -13.95
C ALA A 63 -17.53 1.68 -13.90
N GLU A 64 -16.93 2.73 -13.38
CA GLU A 64 -17.54 4.07 -13.32
C GLU A 64 -17.75 4.65 -14.71
N ALA A 65 -16.78 4.49 -15.61
CA ALA A 65 -16.89 4.94 -17.00
C ALA A 65 -18.02 4.20 -17.72
N LYS A 66 -18.11 2.90 -17.53
CA LYS A 66 -19.18 2.07 -18.12
C LYS A 66 -20.56 2.48 -17.61
N ALA A 67 -20.66 2.69 -16.29
CA ALA A 67 -21.91 3.13 -15.67
C ALA A 67 -22.34 4.51 -16.21
N ALA A 68 -21.39 5.42 -16.41
CA ALA A 68 -21.68 6.75 -16.98
C ALA A 68 -22.17 6.66 -18.43
N GLU A 69 -21.58 5.79 -19.24
CA GLU A 69 -22.04 5.55 -20.61
C GLU A 69 -23.44 4.97 -20.65
N GLU A 70 -23.73 3.98 -19.80
CA GLU A 70 -25.05 3.36 -19.71
C GLU A 70 -26.11 4.37 -19.25
N ALA A 71 -25.76 5.25 -18.32
CA ALA A 71 -26.67 6.32 -17.87
C ALA A 71 -27.01 7.29 -19.00
N LYS A 72 -26.03 7.70 -19.79
CA LYS A 72 -26.23 8.59 -20.94
C LYS A 72 -27.12 7.91 -22.01
N LYS A 73 -26.87 6.64 -22.25
CA LYS A 73 -27.66 5.83 -23.19
C LYS A 73 -29.11 5.73 -22.72
N GLY A 74 -29.33 5.47 -21.44
CA GLY A 74 -30.66 5.42 -20.85
C GLY A 74 -31.39 6.74 -20.96
N GLU A 75 -30.71 7.87 -20.71
CA GLU A 75 -31.28 9.22 -20.89
C GLU A 75 -31.70 9.46 -22.33
N ALA A 76 -30.84 9.08 -23.30
CA ALA A 76 -31.15 9.23 -24.71
C ALA A 76 -32.35 8.39 -25.12
N GLU A 77 -32.44 7.16 -24.64
CA GLU A 77 -33.58 6.29 -24.88
C GLU A 77 -34.87 6.86 -24.31
N ASP A 78 -34.83 7.43 -23.10
CA ASP A 78 -35.99 8.06 -22.48
C ASP A 78 -36.48 9.28 -23.25
N VAL A 79 -35.56 10.12 -23.71
CA VAL A 79 -35.90 11.26 -24.55
C VAL A 79 -36.56 10.79 -25.84
N LEU A 80 -36.02 9.76 -26.48
CA LEU A 80 -36.57 9.20 -27.70
C LEU A 80 -38.00 8.68 -27.48
N LYS A 81 -38.22 7.94 -26.39
CA LYS A 81 -39.55 7.43 -26.02
C LYS A 81 -40.57 8.57 -25.84
N LYS A 82 -40.13 9.64 -25.16
CA LYS A 82 -41.01 10.82 -24.93
C LYS A 82 -41.36 11.51 -26.22
N LEU A 83 -40.42 11.65 -27.12
CA LEU A 83 -40.67 12.27 -28.43
C LEU A 83 -41.62 11.44 -29.29
N LEU A 84 -41.46 10.12 -29.30
CA LEU A 84 -42.38 9.23 -29.99
C LEU A 84 -43.79 9.25 -29.38
N ALA A 85 -43.88 9.30 -28.03
CA ALA A 85 -45.14 9.37 -27.33
C ALA A 85 -45.87 10.73 -27.59
N SER A 86 -45.13 11.79 -27.90
CA SER A 86 -45.72 13.09 -28.22
C SER A 86 -46.29 13.15 -29.66
N GLY A 87 -46.17 12.08 -30.41
CA GLY A 87 -46.69 12.01 -31.78
C GLY A 87 -45.70 12.33 -32.87
N MET A 88 -44.43 12.56 -32.55
CA MET A 88 -43.38 12.78 -33.54
C MET A 88 -43.05 11.45 -34.25
N THR A 89 -42.85 11.51 -35.55
CA THR A 89 -42.40 10.39 -36.33
C THR A 89 -40.91 10.17 -36.19
N ALA A 90 -40.42 8.96 -36.48
CA ALA A 90 -38.99 8.67 -36.47
C ALA A 90 -38.22 9.59 -37.45
N GLU A 91 -38.81 9.90 -38.60
CA GLU A 91 -38.22 10.81 -39.60
C GLU A 91 -38.08 12.23 -39.06
N GLU A 92 -39.09 12.77 -38.36
CA GLU A 92 -39.05 14.07 -37.75
C GLU A 92 -37.97 14.18 -36.67
N ILE A 93 -37.81 13.13 -35.87
CA ILE A 93 -36.78 13.03 -34.83
C ILE A 93 -35.39 13.05 -35.47
N LEU A 94 -35.17 12.23 -36.49
CA LEU A 94 -33.90 12.15 -37.20
C LEU A 94 -33.55 13.51 -37.85
N ALA A 95 -34.51 14.21 -38.40
CA ALA A 95 -34.31 15.52 -38.98
C ALA A 95 -33.82 16.54 -37.95
N LYS A 96 -34.31 16.48 -36.72
CA LYS A 96 -33.89 17.39 -35.64
C LYS A 96 -32.50 17.07 -35.10
N LEU A 97 -32.04 15.82 -35.22
CA LEU A 97 -30.73 15.40 -34.75
C LEU A 97 -29.60 15.72 -35.74
N GLN A 98 -29.87 16.08 -36.93
CA GLN A 98 -28.89 16.43 -37.96
C GLN A 98 -28.49 17.91 -37.93
#